data_70455983308c7bf085286df473b5f323
#
_entry.id   70455983308c7bf085286df473b5f323
#
_cell.length_a   1.000
_cell.length_b   1.000
_cell.length_c   1.000
_cell.angle_alpha   90.00
_cell.angle_beta   90.00
_cell.angle_gamma   90.00
#
_symmetry.space_group_name_H-M   'P 1'
#
loop_
_entity.id
_entity.type
_entity.pdbx_description
1 polymer ?
#
loop_
_entity_poly.entity_id
_entity_poly.type
_entity_poly.pdbx_seq_one_letter_code
_entity_poly.pdbx_strand_id
1 'polypeptide(L)' 'MQNVSSELSFLDLIRTKEELLTRKQAANYLGIAASTLAIWASVKRYNLPYIKIGHLVKYRRKDLDAFIASRTIQQEER' A
#
# COMPACT_ATOMS: atom_id res chain seq x y z
N MET A 1 31.90 -6.68 9.48
CA MET A 1 31.51 -6.93 9.08
C MET A 1 30.58 -6.58 8.42
N GLN A 2 30.48 -6.54 7.84
CA GLN A 2 29.81 -6.11 7.30
C GLN A 2 28.81 -6.37 7.20
N ASN A 3 28.56 -6.35 6.99
CA ASN A 3 27.51 -6.22 6.95
C ASN A 3 26.79 -6.92 5.95
N VAL A 4 26.81 -8.19 5.94
CA VAL A 4 26.09 -9.03 5.10
C VAL A 4 24.61 -8.79 5.23
N SER A 5 24.18 -8.54 6.42
CA SER A 5 22.82 -8.23 6.69
C SER A 5 22.37 -7.00 5.95
N SER A 6 23.18 -5.99 5.96
CA SER A 6 22.87 -4.76 5.29
C SER A 6 22.85 -4.97 3.81
N GLU A 7 23.75 -5.76 3.30
CA GLU A 7 23.80 -6.03 1.91
C GLU A 7 22.60 -6.83 1.46
N LEU A 8 22.18 -7.77 2.26
CA LEU A 8 21.01 -8.55 1.98
C LEU A 8 19.76 -7.69 1.95
N SER A 9 19.68 -6.74 2.84
CA SER A 9 18.56 -5.82 2.88
C SER A 9 18.48 -5.01 1.62
N PHE A 10 19.63 -4.55 1.16
CA PHE A 10 19.69 -3.76 -0.04
C PHE A 10 19.28 -4.59 -1.26
N LEU A 11 19.77 -5.80 -1.34
CA LEU A 11 19.45 -6.68 -2.42
C LEU A 11 17.98 -7.06 -2.40
N ASP A 12 17.46 -7.22 -1.23
CA ASP A 12 16.05 -7.54 -1.06
C ASP A 12 15.19 -6.39 -1.58
N LEU A 13 15.57 -5.17 -1.28
CA LEU A 13 14.86 -4.02 -1.77
C LEU A 13 14.87 -3.96 -3.29
N ILE A 14 15.99 -4.24 -3.88
CA ILE A 14 16.11 -4.23 -5.32
C ILE A 14 15.27 -5.32 -5.93
N ARG A 15 15.29 -6.46 -5.32
CA ARG A 15 14.63 -7.62 -5.83
C ARG A 15 13.13 -7.57 -5.65
N THR A 16 12.69 -7.29 -4.47
CA THR A 16 11.28 -7.24 -4.17
C THR A 16 10.70 -5.89 -4.49
N LYS A 17 11.54 -4.85 -4.43
CA LYS A 17 11.18 -3.54 -4.77
C LYS A 17 9.77 -3.20 -4.44
N GLU A 18 9.57 -2.74 -3.28
CA GLU A 18 8.30 -2.29 -2.84
C GLU A 18 7.77 -1.29 -3.81
N GLU A 19 6.65 -1.52 -4.38
CA GLU A 19 6.09 -0.62 -5.34
C GLU A 19 5.29 0.43 -4.62
N LEU A 20 5.60 1.68 -4.89
CA LEU A 20 4.86 2.80 -4.32
C LEU A 20 3.98 3.38 -5.40
N LEU A 21 2.72 3.55 -5.07
CA LEU A 21 1.76 4.09 -6.00
C LEU A 21 1.34 5.47 -5.56
N THR A 22 1.06 6.34 -6.50
CA THR A 22 0.49 7.64 -6.19
C THR A 22 -0.93 7.42 -5.70
N ARG A 23 -1.53 8.44 -5.10
CA ARG A 23 -2.92 8.34 -4.67
C ARG A 23 -3.83 7.98 -5.83
N LYS A 24 -3.60 8.58 -6.98
CA LYS A 24 -4.41 8.30 -8.14
C LYS A 24 -4.24 6.86 -8.59
N GLN A 25 -3.03 6.38 -8.63
CA GLN A 25 -2.77 5.00 -9.01
C GLN A 25 -3.37 4.02 -8.00
N ALA A 26 -3.26 4.35 -6.73
CA ALA A 26 -3.81 3.50 -5.68
C ALA A 26 -5.32 3.43 -5.77
N ALA A 27 -5.95 4.58 -6.00
CA ALA A 27 -7.41 4.62 -6.15
C ALA A 27 -7.84 3.78 -7.34
N ASN A 28 -7.11 3.91 -8.42
CA ASN A 28 -7.39 3.14 -9.61
C ASN A 28 -7.24 1.64 -9.32
N TYR A 29 -6.22 1.28 -8.59
CA TYR A 29 -5.97 -0.10 -8.21
C TYR A 29 -7.12 -0.66 -7.37
N LEU A 30 -7.67 0.15 -6.51
CA LEU A 30 -8.79 -0.25 -5.66
C LEU A 30 -10.14 -0.10 -6.35
N GLY A 31 -10.16 0.56 -7.48
CA GLY A 31 -11.40 0.77 -8.21
C GLY A 31 -12.29 1.85 -7.60
N ILE A 32 -11.69 2.84 -6.95
CA ILE A 32 -12.47 3.91 -6.35
C ILE A 32 -11.94 5.24 -6.83
N ALA A 33 -12.64 6.31 -6.49
CA ALA A 33 -12.20 7.64 -6.88
C ALA A 33 -11.04 8.08 -6.01
N ALA A 34 -10.12 8.83 -6.56
CA ALA A 34 -9.01 9.37 -5.80
C ALA A 34 -9.50 10.26 -4.67
N SER A 35 -10.59 10.99 -4.89
CA SER A 35 -11.16 11.84 -3.84
C SER A 35 -11.67 11.01 -2.68
N THR A 36 -12.21 9.83 -2.95
CA THR A 36 -12.65 8.94 -1.90
C THR A 36 -11.48 8.49 -1.06
N LEU A 37 -10.39 8.12 -1.72
CA LEU A 37 -9.20 7.67 -1.01
C LEU A 37 -8.64 8.80 -0.15
N ALA A 38 -8.68 10.03 -0.66
CA ALA A 38 -8.20 11.18 0.08
C ALA A 38 -9.04 11.42 1.33
N ILE A 39 -10.34 11.24 1.22
CA ILE A 39 -11.24 11.41 2.35
C ILE A 39 -10.94 10.34 3.40
N TRP A 40 -10.74 9.11 2.97
CA TRP A 40 -10.43 8.03 3.91
C TRP A 40 -9.15 8.34 4.70
N ALA A 41 -8.14 8.87 4.03
CA ALA A 41 -6.91 9.21 4.71
C ALA A 41 -7.12 10.35 5.68
N SER A 42 -7.91 11.33 5.29
CA SER A 42 -8.14 12.50 6.10
C SER A 42 -8.91 12.18 7.37
N VAL A 43 -9.93 11.35 7.29
CA VAL A 43 -10.74 11.03 8.44
C VAL A 43 -10.33 9.72 9.10
N LYS A 44 -9.28 9.09 8.58
CA LYS A 44 -8.78 7.84 9.13
C LYS A 44 -9.87 6.80 9.25
N ARG A 45 -10.62 6.69 8.17
CA ARG A 45 -11.78 5.81 8.19
C ARG A 45 -11.39 4.35 8.25
N TYR A 46 -10.37 3.96 7.51
CA TYR A 46 -9.95 2.57 7.47
C TYR A 46 -8.48 2.45 7.80
N ASN A 47 -8.09 1.29 8.21
CA ASN A 47 -6.69 1.04 8.51
C ASN A 47 -5.96 0.76 7.21
N LEU A 48 -5.68 1.79 6.48
CA LEU A 48 -4.98 1.70 5.21
C LEU A 48 -3.78 2.62 5.28
N PRO A 49 -2.60 2.08 5.50
CA PRO A 49 -1.42 2.90 5.67
C PRO A 49 -1.05 3.64 4.39
N TYR A 50 -0.47 4.80 4.56
CA TYR A 50 0.07 5.55 3.44
C TYR A 50 1.35 6.22 3.88
N ILE A 51 2.15 6.64 2.91
CA ILE A 51 3.43 7.27 3.15
C ILE A 51 3.36 8.70 2.71
N LYS A 52 3.85 9.59 3.56
CA LYS A 52 3.92 10.99 3.22
C LYS A 52 5.35 11.33 2.88
N ILE A 53 5.60 11.78 1.67
CA ILE A 53 6.93 12.22 1.28
C ILE A 53 6.77 13.69 0.92
N GLY A 54 7.13 14.57 1.85
CA GLY A 54 6.83 15.97 1.71
C GLY A 54 5.33 16.13 1.68
N HIS A 55 4.78 16.70 0.63
CA HIS A 55 3.34 16.81 0.49
C HIS A 55 2.77 15.74 -0.46
N LEU A 56 3.61 14.83 -0.91
CA LEU A 56 3.14 13.75 -1.76
C LEU A 56 2.70 12.58 -0.92
N VAL A 57 1.66 11.93 -1.36
CA VAL A 57 1.14 10.76 -0.66
C VAL A 57 1.35 9.56 -1.56
N LYS A 58 1.90 8.51 -1.00
CA LYS A 58 2.13 7.28 -1.72
C LYS A 58 1.54 6.12 -0.93
N TYR A 59 1.22 5.07 -1.64
CA TYR A 59 0.68 3.87 -1.01
C TYR A 59 1.54 2.69 -1.44
N ARG A 60 1.82 1.79 -0.53
CA ARG A 60 2.54 0.57 -0.88
C ARG A 60 1.55 -0.40 -1.46
N ARG A 61 1.93 -1.00 -2.55
CA ARG A 61 1.06 -1.97 -3.20
C ARG A 61 0.67 -3.10 -2.25
N LYS A 62 1.61 -3.56 -1.47
CA LYS A 62 1.32 -4.64 -0.54
C LYS A 62 0.30 -4.24 0.52
N ASP A 63 0.27 -2.97 0.89
CA ASP A 63 -0.71 -2.49 1.86
C ASP A 63 -2.09 -2.44 1.22
N LEU A 64 -2.15 -2.13 -0.06
CA LEU A 64 -3.41 -2.13 -0.78
C LEU A 64 -3.93 -3.56 -0.91
N ASP A 65 -3.02 -4.49 -1.18
CA ASP A 65 -3.39 -5.89 -1.28
C ASP A 65 -3.91 -6.42 0.05
N ALA A 66 -3.25 -6.04 1.13
CA ALA A 66 -3.68 -6.45 2.46
C ALA A 66 -5.06 -5.87 2.78
N PHE A 67 -5.28 -4.63 2.37
CA PHE A 67 -6.58 -3.99 2.58
C PHE A 67 -7.66 -4.74 1.82
N ILE A 68 -7.39 -5.08 0.57
CA ILE A 68 -8.35 -5.83 -0.24
C ILE A 68 -8.64 -7.17 0.42
N ALA A 69 -7.60 -7.84 0.88
CA ALA A 69 -7.77 -9.13 1.53
C ALA A 69 -8.63 -9.01 2.77
N SER A 70 -8.45 -7.94 3.54
CA SER A 70 -9.21 -7.76 4.77
C SER A 70 -10.67 -7.46 4.49
N ARG A 71 -10.98 -6.99 3.28
CA ARG A 71 -12.37 -6.67 2.93
C ARG A 71 -13.00 -7.78 2.10
N THR A 72 -12.28 -8.83 1.84
CA THR A 72 -12.79 -9.92 1.04
C THR A 72 -13.81 -10.74 1.84
N ILE A 73 -14.95 -10.93 1.28
CA ILE A 73 -15.98 -11.71 1.92
C ILE A 73 -16.09 -13.04 1.20
N GLN A 74 -15.80 -14.12 1.94
CA GLN A 74 -15.86 -15.40 1.38
C GLN A 74 -17.23 -15.97 1.54
N GLN A 75 -17.87 -16.33 0.46
CA GLN A 75 -19.15 -16.88 0.57
C GLN A 75 -19.08 -18.36 0.49
N GLU A 76 -19.59 -19.03 1.49
CA GLU A 76 -19.51 -20.43 1.51
C GLU A 76 -20.67 -21.01 0.78
N GLU A 77 -20.46 -22.06 0.04
CA GLU A 77 -21.49 -22.67 -0.64
C GLU A 77 -22.27 -23.51 0.23
N ARG A 78 -23.48 -23.52 0.19
CA ARG A 78 -24.22 -24.32 1.12
C ARG A 78 -25.03 -25.35 0.46
#